data_70a73781f93fb8fdb87cfca82ff19da0
#
_entry.id   70a73781f93fb8fdb87cfca82ff19da0
#
_cell.length_a   1.000
_cell.length_b   1.000
_cell.length_c   1.000
_cell.angle_alpha   90.00
_cell.angle_beta   90.00
_cell.angle_gamma   90.00
#
_symmetry.space_group_name_H-M   'P 1'
#
loop_
_entity.id
_entity.type
_entity.pdbx_description
1 polymer ?
#
loop_
_entity_poly.entity_id
_entity_poly.type
_entity_poly.pdbx_seq_one_letter_code
_entity_poly.pdbx_strand_id
1 'polypeptide(L)'
;MAQPCTILTAIPYVNSTPHIGNVLTTLAGDITARYHRMLGEDVFYCAGTDENGLKIKEAAEQSGEDVGKFVDRIAGRFVDIFAGLNLSYDVFIRTSQPNHAKTAQEVFRVLQKNGFIYTGTYEGWYDVSTETYFKEGELVDGKSPDGNDVRWISEQNYFFKLSAFEARLLEAIESGQMKIVPESRQNEVLSFIKQGLRDACISRSNPGWGIPVPGDDKQVIYVWFDALINYITAVGWPNTGWEQKWPPIVQWLGKDILTRFHATLWPAMR
;
A
#
# COMPACT_ATOMS: atom_id res chain seq x y z
N MET A 1 10.70 7.96 28.06
CA MET A 1 11.67 7.82 26.95
C MET A 1 11.12 8.62 25.78
N ALA A 2 11.96 9.29 24.99
CA ALA A 2 11.49 9.97 23.78
C ALA A 2 10.92 8.92 22.80
N GLN A 3 9.91 9.33 22.01
CA GLN A 3 9.34 8.45 20.98
C GLN A 3 10.39 8.19 19.91
N PRO A 4 10.56 6.93 19.43
CA PRO A 4 11.48 6.63 18.37
C PRO A 4 11.17 7.43 17.09
N CYS A 5 12.22 7.80 16.39
CA CYS A 5 12.14 8.40 15.06
C CYS A 5 11.80 7.31 14.04
N THR A 6 10.51 7.12 13.77
CA THR A 6 10.06 6.09 12.83
C THR A 6 10.06 6.61 11.39
N ILE A 7 10.75 5.87 10.52
CA ILE A 7 10.90 6.17 9.09
C ILE A 7 10.32 5.03 8.29
N LEU A 8 9.42 5.34 7.37
CA LEU A 8 8.75 4.37 6.51
C LEU A 8 9.08 4.64 5.04
N THR A 9 9.19 3.59 4.26
CA THR A 9 9.31 3.69 2.80
C THR A 9 8.25 2.85 2.12
N ALA A 10 7.77 3.33 0.96
CA ALA A 10 6.89 2.53 0.14
C ALA A 10 7.59 1.23 -0.28
N ILE A 11 6.82 0.15 -0.26
CA ILE A 11 7.30 -1.19 -0.59
C ILE A 11 7.04 -1.50 -2.07
N PRO A 12 8.05 -1.94 -2.84
CA PRO A 12 7.90 -2.26 -4.25
C PRO A 12 7.25 -3.62 -4.49
N TYR A 13 6.56 -3.75 -5.63
CA TYR A 13 6.07 -5.01 -6.17
C TYR A 13 7.20 -5.95 -6.56
N VAL A 14 7.03 -7.27 -6.24
CA VAL A 14 7.99 -8.33 -6.62
C VAL A 14 7.64 -9.00 -7.96
N ASN A 15 7.10 -8.25 -8.90
CA ASN A 15 6.76 -8.78 -10.23
C ASN A 15 7.95 -8.90 -11.19
N SER A 16 9.08 -8.30 -10.85
CA SER A 16 10.31 -8.32 -11.63
C SER A 16 11.56 -8.10 -10.78
N THR A 17 12.73 -8.24 -11.37
CA THR A 17 14.00 -7.88 -10.72
C THR A 17 14.00 -6.40 -10.34
N PRO A 18 14.53 -6.02 -9.15
CA PRO A 18 14.61 -4.63 -8.72
C PRO A 18 15.34 -3.74 -9.73
N HIS A 19 14.84 -2.53 -9.90
CA HIS A 19 15.47 -1.49 -10.70
C HIS A 19 15.75 -0.24 -9.86
N ILE A 20 16.51 0.71 -10.40
CA ILE A 20 16.96 1.90 -9.64
C ILE A 20 15.80 2.70 -9.04
N GLY A 21 14.64 2.77 -9.69
CA GLY A 21 13.45 3.45 -9.17
C GLY A 21 12.92 2.83 -7.87
N ASN A 22 12.98 1.50 -7.74
CA ASN A 22 12.59 0.81 -6.49
C ASN A 22 13.57 1.13 -5.36
N VAL A 23 14.86 1.19 -5.68
CA VAL A 23 15.94 1.43 -4.71
C VAL A 23 15.94 2.88 -4.20
N LEU A 24 15.60 3.85 -5.06
CA LEU A 24 15.69 5.28 -4.73
C LEU A 24 14.87 5.66 -3.50
N THR A 25 13.64 5.16 -3.40
CA THR A 25 12.76 5.46 -2.26
C THR A 25 13.32 4.87 -0.95
N THR A 26 13.80 3.62 -1.01
CA THR A 26 14.40 2.95 0.16
C THR A 26 15.72 3.62 0.55
N LEU A 27 16.53 4.02 -0.42
CA LEU A 27 17.78 4.76 -0.15
C LEU A 27 17.52 6.11 0.52
N ALA A 28 16.47 6.84 0.11
CA ALA A 28 16.08 8.09 0.78
C ALA A 28 15.70 7.86 2.25
N GLY A 29 14.99 6.76 2.54
CA GLY A 29 14.70 6.33 3.91
C GLY A 29 15.96 6.01 4.70
N ASP A 30 16.92 5.29 4.11
CA ASP A 30 18.18 4.93 4.74
C ASP A 30 19.04 6.16 5.07
N ILE A 31 19.15 7.11 4.14
CA ILE A 31 19.87 8.37 4.37
C ILE A 31 19.24 9.12 5.54
N THR A 32 17.92 9.19 5.60
CA THR A 32 17.19 9.82 6.70
C THR A 32 17.45 9.09 8.02
N ALA A 33 17.38 7.75 8.02
CA ALA A 33 17.64 6.94 9.22
C ALA A 33 19.06 7.14 9.75
N ARG A 34 20.06 7.13 8.86
CA ARG A 34 21.46 7.39 9.25
C ARG A 34 21.66 8.78 9.81
N TYR A 35 21.03 9.80 9.21
CA TYR A 35 21.10 11.17 9.71
C TYR A 35 20.58 11.27 11.15
N HIS A 36 19.40 10.72 11.43
CA HIS A 36 18.81 10.75 12.77
C HIS A 36 19.61 9.91 13.78
N ARG A 37 20.16 8.75 13.37
CA ARG A 37 21.08 7.96 14.22
C ARG A 37 22.37 8.73 14.55
N MET A 38 22.91 9.52 13.62
CA MET A 38 24.08 10.38 13.88
C MET A 38 23.77 11.49 14.89
N LEU A 39 22.52 11.92 15.00
CA LEU A 39 22.07 12.86 16.03
C LEU A 39 21.85 12.20 17.40
N GLY A 40 22.04 10.88 17.52
CA GLY A 40 21.84 10.12 18.75
C GLY A 40 20.36 9.79 19.04
N GLU A 41 19.48 9.92 18.03
CA GLU A 41 18.07 9.58 18.17
C GLU A 41 17.83 8.06 18.06
N ASP A 42 16.82 7.56 18.78
CA ASP A 42 16.34 6.19 18.62
C ASP A 42 15.55 6.08 17.32
N VAL A 43 16.03 5.29 16.36
CA VAL A 43 15.48 5.22 15.02
C VAL A 43 14.90 3.84 14.74
N PHE A 44 13.66 3.81 14.23
CA PHE A 44 13.04 2.62 13.65
C PHE A 44 12.79 2.84 12.17
N TYR A 45 13.47 2.10 11.32
CA TYR A 45 13.39 2.21 9.87
C TYR A 45 12.83 0.92 9.25
N CYS A 46 11.75 1.03 8.48
CA CYS A 46 11.08 -0.09 7.81
C CYS A 46 11.22 0.00 6.29
N ALA A 47 11.63 -1.13 5.70
CA ALA A 47 11.58 -1.43 4.28
C ALA A 47 10.78 -2.72 4.05
N GLY A 48 10.54 -3.11 2.80
CA GLY A 48 9.82 -4.34 2.52
C GLY A 48 9.49 -4.55 1.05
N THR A 49 8.65 -5.56 0.79
CA THR A 49 8.16 -5.92 -0.54
C THR A 49 6.65 -6.16 -0.52
N ASP A 50 5.98 -5.75 -1.60
CA ASP A 50 4.58 -6.04 -1.88
C ASP A 50 4.49 -7.29 -2.77
N GLU A 51 3.83 -8.35 -2.25
CA GLU A 51 3.92 -9.70 -2.78
C GLU A 51 2.56 -10.32 -3.14
N ASN A 52 1.47 -9.59 -2.95
CA ASN A 52 0.11 -10.05 -3.25
C ASN A 52 -0.41 -9.49 -4.59
N GLY A 53 -1.60 -9.93 -5.00
CA GLY A 53 -2.31 -9.43 -6.17
C GLY A 53 -2.20 -10.32 -7.41
N LEU A 54 -3.14 -10.09 -8.34
CA LEU A 54 -3.26 -10.86 -9.58
C LEU A 54 -2.01 -10.76 -10.45
N LYS A 55 -1.41 -9.56 -10.53
CA LYS A 55 -0.21 -9.29 -11.32
C LYS A 55 0.99 -10.16 -10.89
N ILE A 56 1.15 -10.41 -9.60
CA ILE A 56 2.21 -11.30 -9.08
C ILE A 56 1.93 -12.74 -9.50
N LYS A 57 0.68 -13.19 -9.37
CA LYS A 57 0.29 -14.53 -9.81
C LYS A 57 0.54 -14.74 -11.30
N GLU A 58 0.12 -13.81 -12.15
CA GLU A 58 0.34 -13.88 -13.59
C GLU A 58 1.84 -13.89 -13.95
N ALA A 59 2.67 -13.11 -13.26
CA ALA A 59 4.12 -13.11 -13.46
C ALA A 59 4.74 -14.45 -13.08
N ALA A 60 4.28 -15.10 -12.01
CA ALA A 60 4.72 -16.44 -11.61
C ALA A 60 4.30 -17.49 -12.65
N GLU A 61 3.06 -17.44 -13.13
CA GLU A 61 2.55 -18.34 -14.17
C GLU A 61 3.34 -18.21 -15.49
N GLN A 62 3.64 -16.98 -15.91
CA GLN A 62 4.47 -16.70 -17.10
C GLN A 62 5.90 -17.23 -16.96
N SER A 63 6.44 -17.27 -15.74
CA SER A 63 7.77 -17.85 -15.47
C SER A 63 7.75 -19.36 -15.28
N GLY A 64 6.58 -19.99 -15.25
CA GLY A 64 6.42 -21.43 -15.01
C GLY A 64 6.71 -21.84 -13.57
N GLU A 65 6.65 -20.91 -12.62
CA GLU A 65 6.96 -21.15 -11.21
C GLU A 65 5.69 -21.19 -10.35
N ASP A 66 5.77 -21.93 -9.23
CA ASP A 66 4.84 -21.77 -8.12
C ASP A 66 4.93 -20.33 -7.59
N VAL A 67 3.78 -19.70 -7.31
CA VAL A 67 3.74 -18.27 -6.94
C VAL A 67 4.50 -18.00 -5.64
N GLY A 68 4.44 -18.89 -4.65
CA GLY A 68 5.18 -18.74 -3.39
C GLY A 68 6.70 -18.78 -3.63
N LYS A 69 7.18 -19.71 -4.47
CA LYS A 69 8.60 -19.79 -4.86
C LYS A 69 9.04 -18.57 -5.66
N PHE A 70 8.18 -18.09 -6.57
CA PHE A 70 8.44 -16.90 -7.36
C PHE A 70 8.65 -15.67 -6.46
N VAL A 71 7.73 -15.40 -5.54
CA VAL A 71 7.86 -14.23 -4.64
C VAL A 71 9.05 -14.36 -3.71
N ASP A 72 9.36 -15.57 -3.19
CA ASP A 72 10.54 -15.79 -2.36
C ASP A 72 11.83 -15.50 -3.13
N ARG A 73 11.92 -15.93 -4.36
CA ARG A 73 13.08 -15.69 -5.23
C ARG A 73 13.26 -14.21 -5.55
N ILE A 74 12.17 -13.51 -5.90
CA ILE A 74 12.27 -12.08 -6.25
C ILE A 74 12.52 -11.24 -5.00
N ALA A 75 11.81 -11.49 -3.89
CA ALA A 75 12.06 -10.80 -2.63
C ALA A 75 13.50 -11.00 -2.14
N GLY A 76 14.06 -12.21 -2.31
CA GLY A 76 15.47 -12.48 -2.03
C GLY A 76 16.42 -11.55 -2.80
N ARG A 77 16.13 -11.26 -4.08
CA ARG A 77 16.93 -10.30 -4.87
C ARG A 77 16.86 -8.88 -4.33
N PHE A 78 15.69 -8.44 -3.80
CA PHE A 78 15.60 -7.15 -3.11
C PHE A 78 16.50 -7.12 -1.87
N VAL A 79 16.45 -8.17 -1.05
CA VAL A 79 17.29 -8.30 0.15
C VAL A 79 18.78 -8.25 -0.22
N ASP A 80 19.19 -9.00 -1.25
CA ASP A 80 20.59 -9.04 -1.71
C ASP A 80 21.07 -7.65 -2.20
N ILE A 81 20.25 -6.96 -3.00
CA ILE A 81 20.57 -5.61 -3.49
C ILE A 81 20.64 -4.63 -2.32
N PHE A 82 19.71 -4.68 -1.38
CA PHE A 82 19.69 -3.79 -0.22
C PHE A 82 20.89 -4.04 0.70
N ALA A 83 21.28 -5.30 0.87
CA ALA A 83 22.50 -5.67 1.58
C ALA A 83 23.77 -5.17 0.85
N GLY A 84 23.85 -5.33 -0.47
CA GLY A 84 24.93 -4.81 -1.30
C GLY A 84 25.08 -3.28 -1.26
N LEU A 85 23.98 -2.57 -1.04
CA LEU A 85 23.95 -1.12 -0.83
C LEU A 85 24.15 -0.73 0.64
N ASN A 86 24.33 -1.69 1.53
CA ASN A 86 24.47 -1.48 2.97
C ASN A 86 23.32 -0.66 3.58
N LEU A 87 22.06 -0.94 3.14
CA LEU A 87 20.87 -0.30 3.72
C LEU A 87 20.63 -0.78 5.15
N SER A 88 20.31 0.15 6.04
CA SER A 88 20.30 -0.06 7.50
C SER A 88 18.89 -0.16 8.10
N TYR A 89 17.93 -0.76 7.35
CA TYR A 89 16.58 -0.98 7.87
C TYR A 89 16.60 -1.94 9.08
N ASP A 90 15.69 -1.68 10.03
CA ASP A 90 15.52 -2.51 11.22
C ASP A 90 14.54 -3.65 10.97
N VAL A 91 13.55 -3.43 10.07
CA VAL A 91 12.54 -4.41 9.70
C VAL A 91 12.35 -4.44 8.19
N PHE A 92 12.27 -5.66 7.64
CA PHE A 92 11.89 -5.91 6.26
C PHE A 92 10.55 -6.65 6.23
N ILE A 93 9.48 -5.95 5.81
CA ILE A 93 8.13 -6.52 5.73
C ILE A 93 7.92 -7.18 4.37
N ARG A 94 7.35 -8.37 4.40
CA ARG A 94 6.85 -9.09 3.23
C ARG A 94 5.35 -9.29 3.35
N THR A 95 4.55 -8.81 2.41
CA THR A 95 3.08 -8.86 2.52
C THR A 95 2.51 -10.28 2.38
N SER A 96 3.28 -11.22 1.84
CA SER A 96 2.90 -12.64 1.81
C SER A 96 3.08 -13.38 3.15
N GLN A 97 3.71 -12.77 4.15
CA GLN A 97 3.97 -13.42 5.42
C GLN A 97 2.72 -13.50 6.31
N PRO A 98 2.59 -14.58 7.12
CA PRO A 98 1.40 -14.80 7.95
C PRO A 98 1.11 -13.70 8.99
N ASN A 99 2.14 -13.03 9.51
CA ASN A 99 1.96 -11.91 10.45
C ASN A 99 1.28 -10.73 9.77
N HIS A 100 1.69 -10.40 8.53
CA HIS A 100 1.06 -9.33 7.77
C HIS A 100 -0.38 -9.70 7.39
N ALA A 101 -0.62 -10.92 6.91
CA ALA A 101 -1.97 -11.38 6.60
C ALA A 101 -2.92 -11.26 7.79
N LYS A 102 -2.47 -11.65 9.01
CA LYS A 102 -3.26 -11.50 10.24
C LYS A 102 -3.56 -10.03 10.54
N THR A 103 -2.57 -9.16 10.41
CA THR A 103 -2.74 -7.71 10.61
C THR A 103 -3.73 -7.11 9.62
N ALA A 104 -3.60 -7.44 8.33
CA ALA A 104 -4.51 -6.96 7.29
C ALA A 104 -5.95 -7.41 7.53
N GLN A 105 -6.15 -8.67 7.90
CA GLN A 105 -7.47 -9.20 8.26
C GLN A 105 -8.03 -8.54 9.52
N GLU A 106 -7.22 -8.20 10.51
CA GLU A 106 -7.68 -7.53 11.72
C GLU A 106 -8.09 -6.07 11.43
N VAL A 107 -7.31 -5.34 10.63
CA VAL A 107 -7.71 -4.00 10.15
C VAL A 107 -9.06 -4.07 9.42
N PHE A 108 -9.22 -5.05 8.54
CA PHE A 108 -10.47 -5.25 7.82
C PHE A 108 -11.65 -5.45 8.79
N ARG A 109 -11.50 -6.34 9.80
CA ARG A 109 -12.54 -6.58 10.82
C ARG A 109 -12.87 -5.34 11.64
N VAL A 110 -11.86 -4.58 12.05
CA VAL A 110 -12.06 -3.35 12.82
C VAL A 110 -12.84 -2.32 12.01
N LEU A 111 -12.46 -2.11 10.75
CA LEU A 111 -13.16 -1.16 9.87
C LEU A 111 -14.57 -1.63 9.53
N GLN A 112 -14.78 -2.93 9.33
CA GLN A 112 -16.12 -3.50 9.10
C GLN A 112 -17.02 -3.35 10.34
N LYS A 113 -16.49 -3.66 11.52
CA LYS A 113 -17.20 -3.49 12.80
C LYS A 113 -17.61 -2.05 13.05
N ASN A 114 -16.78 -1.11 12.63
CA ASN A 114 -17.05 0.33 12.75
C ASN A 114 -17.98 0.88 11.66
N GLY A 115 -18.46 0.02 10.73
CA GLY A 115 -19.40 0.40 9.68
C GLY A 115 -18.77 1.15 8.50
N PHE A 116 -17.43 1.12 8.38
CA PHE A 116 -16.71 1.73 7.26
C PHE A 116 -16.50 0.78 6.08
N ILE A 117 -16.79 -0.52 6.23
CA ILE A 117 -16.79 -1.48 5.13
C ILE A 117 -18.20 -2.02 4.92
N TYR A 118 -18.63 -2.07 3.66
CA TYR A 118 -19.90 -2.62 3.22
C TYR A 118 -19.74 -3.44 1.94
N THR A 119 -20.75 -4.27 1.61
CA THR A 119 -20.77 -5.04 0.35
C THR A 119 -21.59 -4.29 -0.70
N GLY A 120 -21.15 -4.38 -1.94
CA GLY A 120 -21.83 -3.78 -3.10
C GLY A 120 -21.43 -4.47 -4.40
N THR A 121 -22.20 -4.27 -5.45
CA THR A 121 -21.83 -4.73 -6.78
C THR A 121 -20.90 -3.69 -7.41
N TYR A 122 -19.73 -4.14 -7.85
CA TYR A 122 -18.88 -3.33 -8.72
C TYR A 122 -19.10 -3.72 -10.17
N GLU A 123 -19.30 -2.71 -10.98
CA GLU A 123 -19.39 -2.84 -12.44
C GLU A 123 -18.47 -1.81 -13.09
N GLY A 124 -17.57 -2.26 -13.95
CA GLY A 124 -16.65 -1.35 -14.61
C GLY A 124 -15.56 -2.05 -15.40
N TRP A 125 -14.77 -1.24 -16.08
CA TRP A 125 -13.63 -1.68 -16.87
C TRP A 125 -12.39 -1.86 -15.96
N TYR A 126 -11.82 -3.05 -15.98
CA TYR A 126 -10.67 -3.41 -15.13
C TYR A 126 -9.40 -3.55 -15.96
N ASP A 127 -8.38 -2.80 -15.59
CA ASP A 127 -7.02 -2.91 -16.08
C ASP A 127 -6.22 -3.82 -15.13
N VAL A 128 -5.84 -4.98 -15.64
CA VAL A 128 -5.04 -5.97 -14.86
C VAL A 128 -3.64 -5.45 -14.57
N SER A 129 -3.06 -4.67 -15.50
CA SER A 129 -1.67 -4.19 -15.38
C SER A 129 -1.48 -3.19 -14.24
N THR A 130 -2.50 -2.35 -13.99
CA THR A 130 -2.51 -1.36 -12.90
C THR A 130 -3.36 -1.81 -11.72
N GLU A 131 -4.05 -2.95 -11.85
CA GLU A 131 -5.04 -3.47 -10.89
C GLU A 131 -6.08 -2.43 -10.50
N THR A 132 -6.49 -1.60 -11.47
CA THR A 132 -7.36 -0.44 -11.27
C THR A 132 -8.63 -0.57 -12.09
N TYR A 133 -9.72 -0.10 -11.52
CA TYR A 133 -11.00 0.00 -12.22
C TYR A 133 -11.21 1.39 -12.82
N PHE A 134 -11.83 1.42 -13.99
CA PHE A 134 -12.18 2.63 -14.74
C PHE A 134 -13.66 2.60 -15.12
N LYS A 135 -14.28 3.78 -15.18
CA LYS A 135 -15.57 3.96 -15.83
C LYS A 135 -15.37 4.10 -17.33
N GLU A 136 -16.42 3.84 -18.12
CA GLU A 136 -16.37 3.97 -19.56
C GLU A 136 -15.87 5.35 -20.02
N GLY A 137 -16.32 6.43 -19.36
CA GLY A 137 -15.88 7.80 -19.64
C GLY A 137 -14.45 8.14 -19.20
N GLU A 138 -13.75 7.23 -18.52
CA GLU A 138 -12.34 7.38 -18.14
C GLU A 138 -11.41 6.65 -19.11
N LEU A 139 -11.96 5.88 -20.05
CA LEU A 139 -11.19 5.19 -21.08
C LEU A 139 -10.77 6.13 -22.20
N VAL A 140 -9.58 5.89 -22.74
CA VAL A 140 -9.03 6.58 -23.91
C VAL A 140 -8.91 5.55 -25.04
N ASP A 141 -9.67 5.74 -26.11
CA ASP A 141 -9.72 4.81 -27.26
C ASP A 141 -10.00 3.33 -26.85
N GLY A 142 -10.86 3.13 -25.84
CA GLY A 142 -11.25 1.81 -25.34
C GLY A 142 -10.20 1.14 -24.43
N LYS A 143 -9.15 1.87 -24.04
CA LYS A 143 -8.08 1.42 -23.17
C LYS A 143 -8.06 2.23 -21.85
N SER A 144 -7.32 1.75 -20.85
CA SER A 144 -7.06 2.55 -19.66
C SER A 144 -6.27 3.83 -20.00
N PRO A 145 -6.27 4.85 -19.14
CA PRO A 145 -5.45 6.06 -19.33
C PRO A 145 -3.96 5.78 -19.53
N ASP A 146 -3.49 4.64 -19.02
CA ASP A 146 -2.10 4.17 -19.17
C ASP A 146 -1.87 3.39 -20.48
N GLY A 147 -2.89 3.27 -21.35
CA GLY A 147 -2.82 2.59 -22.64
C GLY A 147 -2.95 1.06 -22.58
N ASN A 148 -3.31 0.50 -21.43
CA ASN A 148 -3.48 -0.95 -21.26
C ASN A 148 -4.88 -1.42 -21.71
N ASP A 149 -4.98 -2.70 -22.10
CA ASP A 149 -6.24 -3.33 -22.40
C ASP A 149 -7.07 -3.50 -21.11
N VAL A 150 -8.37 -3.28 -21.21
CA VAL A 150 -9.33 -3.39 -20.11
C VAL A 150 -10.39 -4.44 -20.40
N ARG A 151 -10.93 -5.04 -19.34
CA ARG A 151 -12.06 -5.99 -19.45
C ARG A 151 -13.22 -5.55 -18.57
N TRP A 152 -14.45 -5.73 -19.05
CA TRP A 152 -15.63 -5.47 -18.25
C TRP A 152 -15.79 -6.51 -17.14
N ILE A 153 -16.00 -6.06 -15.92
CA ILE A 153 -16.23 -6.92 -14.75
C ILE A 153 -17.50 -6.44 -14.04
N SER A 154 -18.35 -7.38 -13.64
CA SER A 154 -19.46 -7.16 -12.72
C SER A 154 -19.37 -8.22 -11.62
N GLU A 155 -19.06 -7.80 -10.40
CA GLU A 155 -18.88 -8.70 -9.26
C GLU A 155 -19.31 -8.06 -7.94
N GLN A 156 -19.71 -8.90 -6.98
CA GLN A 156 -19.94 -8.48 -5.60
C GLN A 156 -18.61 -8.30 -4.89
N ASN A 157 -18.38 -7.11 -4.33
CA ASN A 157 -17.13 -6.76 -3.65
C ASN A 157 -17.40 -6.05 -2.33
N TYR A 158 -16.34 -5.92 -1.54
CA TYR A 158 -16.31 -5.08 -0.35
C TYR A 158 -15.78 -3.68 -0.70
N PHE A 159 -16.43 -2.68 -0.12
CA PHE A 159 -16.11 -1.26 -0.32
C PHE A 159 -15.76 -0.61 1.01
N PHE A 160 -14.73 0.24 1.00
CA PHE A 160 -14.38 1.12 2.11
C PHE A 160 -14.97 2.50 1.86
N LYS A 161 -15.66 3.06 2.86
CA LYS A 161 -16.31 4.38 2.80
C LYS A 161 -15.30 5.53 2.85
N LEU A 162 -14.42 5.59 1.85
CA LEU A 162 -13.40 6.63 1.76
C LEU A 162 -14.02 8.03 1.68
N SER A 163 -15.18 8.18 1.04
CA SER A 163 -15.92 9.44 0.94
C SER A 163 -16.27 10.05 2.30
N ALA A 164 -16.47 9.23 3.33
CA ALA A 164 -16.77 9.69 4.68
C ALA A 164 -15.60 10.40 5.37
N PHE A 165 -14.39 10.30 4.83
CA PHE A 165 -13.16 10.87 5.41
C PHE A 165 -12.70 12.16 4.73
N GLU A 166 -13.37 12.63 3.69
CA GLU A 166 -12.98 13.78 2.88
C GLU A 166 -12.67 15.03 3.73
N ALA A 167 -13.60 15.46 4.56
CA ALA A 167 -13.44 16.64 5.39
C ALA A 167 -12.25 16.51 6.37
N ARG A 168 -12.08 15.32 6.98
CA ARG A 168 -10.98 15.06 7.93
C ARG A 168 -9.61 15.05 7.24
N LEU A 169 -9.55 14.54 6.02
CA LEU A 169 -8.32 14.52 5.22
C LEU A 169 -7.93 15.94 4.80
N LEU A 170 -8.89 16.76 4.34
CA LEU A 170 -8.65 18.16 4.02
C LEU A 170 -8.13 18.93 5.25
N GLU A 171 -8.81 18.79 6.38
CA GLU A 171 -8.41 19.42 7.64
C GLU A 171 -6.99 19.01 8.06
N ALA A 172 -6.66 17.71 8.00
CA ALA A 172 -5.35 17.20 8.37
C ALA A 172 -4.21 17.77 7.51
N ILE A 173 -4.47 17.96 6.20
CA ILE A 173 -3.48 18.53 5.28
C ILE A 173 -3.38 20.04 5.45
N GLU A 174 -4.52 20.75 5.48
CA GLU A 174 -4.57 22.21 5.55
C GLU A 174 -4.07 22.74 6.89
N SER A 175 -4.29 22.02 8.00
CA SER A 175 -3.73 22.36 9.31
C SER A 175 -2.24 22.04 9.47
N GLY A 176 -1.65 21.27 8.51
CA GLY A 176 -0.25 20.81 8.59
C GLY A 176 -0.04 19.60 9.49
N GLN A 177 -1.09 18.99 10.06
CA GLN A 177 -1.00 17.73 10.81
C GLN A 177 -0.47 16.60 9.90
N MET A 178 -0.89 16.59 8.63
CA MET A 178 -0.33 15.74 7.58
C MET A 178 0.35 16.61 6.52
N LYS A 179 1.67 16.75 6.67
CA LYS A 179 2.46 17.58 5.74
C LYS A 179 2.89 16.76 4.53
N ILE A 180 2.62 17.25 3.33
CA ILE A 180 3.05 16.66 2.07
C ILE A 180 4.11 17.54 1.43
N VAL A 181 5.22 16.95 1.01
CA VAL A 181 6.36 17.67 0.41
C VAL A 181 6.71 17.04 -0.94
N PRO A 182 6.95 17.83 -1.97
CA PRO A 182 6.91 19.29 -2.04
C PRO A 182 5.48 19.86 -2.09
N GLU A 183 5.33 21.16 -1.89
CA GLU A 183 4.05 21.86 -1.89
C GLU A 183 3.21 21.63 -3.15
N SER A 184 3.88 21.50 -4.32
CA SER A 184 3.18 21.16 -5.57
C SER A 184 2.41 19.86 -5.49
N ARG A 185 2.93 18.85 -4.76
CA ARG A 185 2.26 17.57 -4.53
C ARG A 185 1.13 17.70 -3.51
N GLN A 186 1.30 18.54 -2.49
CA GLN A 186 0.21 18.86 -1.56
C GLN A 186 -0.97 19.49 -2.30
N ASN A 187 -0.70 20.42 -3.21
CA ASN A 187 -1.74 21.08 -4.01
C ASN A 187 -2.48 20.09 -4.94
N GLU A 188 -1.77 19.13 -5.54
CA GLU A 188 -2.39 18.07 -6.33
C GLU A 188 -3.34 17.20 -5.46
N VAL A 189 -2.89 16.81 -4.27
CA VAL A 189 -3.72 16.01 -3.34
C VAL A 189 -4.94 16.79 -2.89
N LEU A 190 -4.78 18.04 -2.48
CA LEU A 190 -5.91 18.90 -2.09
C LEU A 190 -6.91 19.08 -3.23
N SER A 191 -6.42 19.30 -4.45
CA SER A 191 -7.28 19.42 -5.63
C SER A 191 -8.05 18.11 -5.90
N PHE A 192 -7.39 16.97 -5.76
CA PHE A 192 -8.03 15.67 -5.93
C PHE A 192 -9.13 15.42 -4.90
N ILE A 193 -8.87 15.69 -3.61
CA ILE A 193 -9.86 15.49 -2.55
C ILE A 193 -11.06 16.43 -2.75
N LYS A 194 -10.81 17.70 -3.11
CA LYS A 194 -11.88 18.71 -3.35
C LYS A 194 -12.78 18.41 -4.55
N GLN A 195 -12.39 17.49 -5.43
CA GLN A 195 -13.27 16.97 -6.50
C GLN A 195 -14.29 15.94 -6.01
N GLY A 196 -14.22 15.55 -4.74
CA GLY A 196 -15.05 14.55 -4.10
C GLY A 196 -14.41 13.17 -4.13
N LEU A 197 -14.23 12.57 -2.94
CA LEU A 197 -13.74 11.21 -2.80
C LEU A 197 -14.86 10.21 -3.06
N ARG A 198 -14.52 9.08 -3.68
CA ARG A 198 -15.41 7.94 -3.88
C ARG A 198 -15.00 6.79 -2.99
N ASP A 199 -15.96 5.97 -2.61
CA ASP A 199 -15.70 4.75 -1.87
C ASP A 199 -14.80 3.82 -2.66
N ALA A 200 -13.84 3.22 -1.98
CA ALA A 200 -12.83 2.37 -2.59
C ALA A 200 -13.28 0.90 -2.58
N CYS A 201 -13.24 0.24 -3.74
CA CYS A 201 -13.42 -1.20 -3.81
C CYS A 201 -12.15 -1.89 -3.27
N ILE A 202 -12.28 -2.61 -2.14
CA ILE A 202 -11.17 -3.16 -1.35
C ILE A 202 -11.09 -4.68 -1.36
N SER A 203 -11.79 -5.35 -2.25
CA SER A 203 -11.67 -6.79 -2.47
C SER A 203 -11.69 -7.16 -3.94
N ARG A 204 -11.27 -8.36 -4.24
CA ARG A 204 -11.28 -8.96 -5.58
C ARG A 204 -11.68 -10.43 -5.47
N SER A 205 -12.28 -10.99 -6.53
CA SER A 205 -12.47 -12.43 -6.66
C SER A 205 -11.13 -13.15 -6.45
N ASN A 206 -11.15 -14.21 -5.64
CA ASN A 206 -9.92 -14.90 -5.23
C ASN A 206 -9.25 -15.60 -6.43
N PRO A 207 -8.08 -15.16 -6.88
CA PRO A 207 -7.36 -15.79 -7.97
C PRO A 207 -6.52 -16.99 -7.54
N GLY A 208 -6.57 -17.36 -6.24
CA GLY A 208 -5.70 -18.37 -5.63
C GLY A 208 -4.38 -17.83 -5.07
N TRP A 209 -4.22 -16.51 -5.01
CA TRP A 209 -3.09 -15.82 -4.36
C TRP A 209 -3.53 -14.46 -3.82
N GLY A 210 -3.21 -14.18 -2.56
CA GLY A 210 -3.57 -12.96 -1.83
C GLY A 210 -4.10 -13.28 -0.44
N ILE A 211 -4.45 -12.25 0.32
CA ILE A 211 -4.96 -12.38 1.69
C ILE A 211 -6.49 -12.57 1.62
N PRO A 212 -7.06 -13.70 2.08
CA PRO A 212 -8.50 -13.91 2.06
C PRO A 212 -9.24 -12.85 2.90
N VAL A 213 -10.38 -12.40 2.41
CA VAL A 213 -11.30 -11.55 3.19
C VAL A 213 -11.81 -12.34 4.40
N PRO A 214 -11.83 -11.76 5.60
CA PRO A 214 -12.31 -12.45 6.79
C PRO A 214 -13.74 -12.96 6.65
N GLY A 215 -13.92 -14.28 6.67
CA GLY A 215 -15.23 -14.94 6.55
C GLY A 215 -15.73 -15.11 5.10
N ASP A 216 -14.92 -14.78 4.11
CA ASP A 216 -15.25 -14.94 2.68
C ASP A 216 -14.03 -15.38 1.87
N ASP A 217 -13.78 -16.69 1.80
CA ASP A 217 -12.64 -17.27 1.08
C ASP A 217 -12.74 -17.13 -0.46
N LYS A 218 -13.92 -16.72 -0.96
CA LYS A 218 -14.11 -16.47 -2.40
C LYS A 218 -13.50 -15.14 -2.85
N GLN A 219 -13.14 -14.29 -1.90
CA GLN A 219 -12.54 -13.00 -2.15
C GLN A 219 -11.21 -12.81 -1.41
N VAL A 220 -10.32 -12.04 -2.02
CA VAL A 220 -9.08 -11.58 -1.40
C VAL A 220 -9.15 -10.08 -1.17
N ILE A 221 -8.46 -9.61 -0.14
CA ILE A 221 -8.25 -8.18 0.12
C ILE A 221 -7.49 -7.59 -1.06
N TYR A 222 -7.94 -6.43 -1.54
CA TYR A 222 -7.31 -5.71 -2.63
C TYR A 222 -5.87 -5.32 -2.30
N VAL A 223 -4.95 -5.60 -3.20
CA VAL A 223 -3.52 -5.48 -2.96
C VAL A 223 -3.10 -4.10 -2.46
N TRP A 224 -3.65 -3.01 -2.98
CA TRP A 224 -3.33 -1.67 -2.48
C TRP A 224 -3.88 -1.39 -1.07
N PHE A 225 -4.99 -2.04 -0.68
CA PHE A 225 -5.48 -1.96 0.69
C PHE A 225 -4.58 -2.75 1.63
N ASP A 226 -4.20 -3.98 1.28
CA ASP A 226 -3.31 -4.80 2.11
C ASP A 226 -1.89 -4.20 2.18
N ALA A 227 -1.34 -3.77 1.05
CA ALA A 227 0.01 -3.21 0.99
C ALA A 227 0.18 -2.00 1.92
N LEU A 228 -0.82 -1.11 2.02
CA LEU A 228 -0.75 0.05 2.92
C LEU A 228 -0.69 -0.34 4.40
N ILE A 229 -1.21 -1.50 4.76
CA ILE A 229 -1.20 -2.01 6.14
C ILE A 229 0.21 -2.47 6.58
N ASN A 230 1.16 -2.65 5.64
CA ASN A 230 2.54 -3.00 5.99
C ASN A 230 3.13 -2.07 7.06
N TYR A 231 2.79 -0.80 7.03
CA TYR A 231 3.34 0.22 7.91
C TYR A 231 2.98 -0.01 9.38
N ILE A 232 1.74 -0.38 9.67
CA ILE A 232 1.34 -0.72 11.05
C ILE A 232 1.71 -2.17 11.41
N THR A 233 1.83 -3.06 10.43
CA THR A 233 2.43 -4.38 10.65
C THR A 233 3.87 -4.25 11.13
N ALA A 234 4.65 -3.37 10.51
CA ALA A 234 6.06 -3.15 10.84
C ALA A 234 6.27 -2.68 12.28
N VAL A 235 5.41 -1.79 12.78
CA VAL A 235 5.49 -1.31 14.16
C VAL A 235 4.88 -2.28 15.18
N GLY A 236 4.23 -3.37 14.72
CA GLY A 236 3.75 -4.47 15.55
C GLY A 236 2.29 -4.41 15.97
N TRP A 237 1.47 -3.51 15.37
CA TRP A 237 0.03 -3.46 15.64
C TRP A 237 -0.65 -4.83 15.32
N PRO A 238 -1.61 -5.30 16.10
CA PRO A 238 -2.27 -4.67 17.26
C PRO A 238 -1.64 -5.06 18.62
N ASN A 239 -0.41 -5.59 18.66
CA ASN A 239 0.23 -5.98 19.91
C ASN A 239 0.63 -4.76 20.74
N THR A 240 0.75 -4.93 22.06
CA THR A 240 1.18 -3.84 22.97
C THR A 240 2.55 -3.28 22.58
N GLY A 241 2.69 -1.95 22.66
CA GLY A 241 3.97 -1.26 22.44
C GLY A 241 4.17 -0.68 21.04
N TRP A 242 3.25 -0.93 20.10
CA TRP A 242 3.32 -0.35 18.77
C TRP A 242 3.20 1.19 18.78
N GLU A 243 2.46 1.74 19.75
CA GLU A 243 2.25 3.17 19.93
C GLU A 243 3.56 3.93 20.16
N GLN A 244 4.58 3.25 20.68
CA GLN A 244 5.91 3.83 20.88
C GLN A 244 6.62 4.16 19.58
N LYS A 245 6.29 3.45 18.49
CA LYS A 245 6.85 3.63 17.15
C LYS A 245 5.91 4.39 16.20
N TRP A 246 4.76 4.84 16.68
CA TRP A 246 3.74 5.51 15.88
C TRP A 246 3.35 6.87 16.46
N PRO A 247 3.13 7.91 15.64
CA PRO A 247 3.21 7.96 14.17
C PRO A 247 4.64 8.07 13.63
N PRO A 248 4.88 7.75 12.34
CA PRO A 248 6.17 7.98 11.69
C PRO A 248 6.44 9.49 11.55
N ILE A 249 7.72 9.87 11.58
CA ILE A 249 8.14 11.26 11.31
C ILE A 249 8.15 11.56 9.82
N VAL A 250 8.41 10.52 8.99
CA VAL A 250 8.45 10.65 7.54
C VAL A 250 8.08 9.32 6.87
N GLN A 251 7.42 9.45 5.73
CA GLN A 251 7.12 8.35 4.81
C GLN A 251 7.60 8.72 3.41
N TRP A 252 8.63 8.00 2.92
CA TRP A 252 9.17 8.18 1.58
C TRP A 252 8.40 7.34 0.58
N LEU A 253 7.97 7.95 -0.53
CA LEU A 253 7.18 7.26 -1.56
C LEU A 253 7.28 7.92 -2.93
N GLY A 254 6.97 7.17 -3.98
CA GLY A 254 6.84 7.68 -5.34
C GLY A 254 5.58 8.55 -5.52
N LYS A 255 5.66 9.51 -6.44
CA LYS A 255 4.53 10.41 -6.73
C LYS A 255 3.27 9.66 -7.20
N ASP A 256 3.46 8.53 -7.90
CA ASP A 256 2.41 7.78 -8.59
C ASP A 256 1.42 7.15 -7.58
N ILE A 257 1.89 6.86 -6.37
CA ILE A 257 1.12 6.22 -5.29
C ILE A 257 0.71 7.20 -4.19
N LEU A 258 1.07 8.50 -4.33
CA LEU A 258 0.77 9.51 -3.32
C LEU A 258 -0.73 9.77 -3.21
N THR A 259 -1.34 10.29 -4.27
CA THR A 259 -2.64 10.94 -4.21
C THR A 259 -3.76 9.95 -3.87
N ARG A 260 -3.87 8.84 -4.61
CA ARG A 260 -4.97 7.87 -4.44
C ARG A 260 -4.81 6.96 -3.23
N PHE A 261 -3.56 6.75 -2.77
CA PHE A 261 -3.28 5.74 -1.76
C PHE A 261 -2.74 6.34 -0.47
N HIS A 262 -1.56 6.95 -0.50
CA HIS A 262 -0.85 7.35 0.71
C HIS A 262 -1.37 8.64 1.35
N ALA A 263 -1.98 9.53 0.57
CA ALA A 263 -2.55 10.77 1.09
C ALA A 263 -4.08 10.72 1.28
N THR A 264 -4.74 9.64 0.83
CA THR A 264 -6.19 9.48 0.98
C THR A 264 -6.57 8.16 1.64
N LEU A 265 -6.41 7.01 0.94
CA LEU A 265 -6.84 5.71 1.45
C LEU A 265 -6.14 5.35 2.77
N TRP A 266 -4.81 5.44 2.81
CA TRP A 266 -4.03 5.08 3.99
C TRP A 266 -4.37 5.91 5.24
N PRO A 267 -4.36 7.25 5.20
CA PRO A 267 -4.73 8.04 6.37
C PRO A 267 -6.18 7.82 6.83
N ALA A 268 -7.09 7.47 5.92
CA ALA A 268 -8.49 7.21 6.25
C ALA A 268 -8.70 5.85 6.97
N MET A 269 -7.78 4.89 6.80
CA MET A 269 -7.88 3.57 7.43
C MET A 269 -7.36 3.53 8.88
N ARG A 270 -6.63 4.56 9.34
CA ARG A 270 -5.94 4.61 10.63
C ARG A 270 -6.63 5.49 11.69
#